data_4736ccee7daad00a250d0df19631e4d6
#
_entry.id   4736ccee7daad00a250d0df19631e4d6
#
_cell.length_a   1.000
_cell.length_b   1.000
_cell.length_c   1.000
_cell.angle_alpha   90.00
_cell.angle_beta   90.00
_cell.angle_gamma   90.00
#
_symmetry.space_group_name_H-M   'P 1'
#
loop_
_entity.id
_entity.type
_entity.pdbx_description
1 polymer ?
#
loop_
_entity_poly.entity_id
_entity_poly.type
_entity_poly.pdbx_seq_one_letter_code
_entity_poly.pdbx_strand_id
1 'polypeptide(L)'
;MKMLTFAGRNTKEILRDPLNLAFGLGFPLVLILLLSAIQANIPVKLFEIQHLTPGITIFGLSFMTLFSATIIAKDRGSSLLQRLYTTPLTSVDFILGYTLPIIPIAIAQSVICYIVAIILGIDITVNIIYAVISIIPVSILYIALGLLCGSVLNDKQVGGICGALLTNLSAWLSGVWFDLDLVGGAFKKFSYLLPFAHAVDMERAILAGNFVDIFPHLWWVLGYAVVLLFLAVLLFLRQMKKQ
;
A
#
# COMPACT_ATOMS: atom_id res chain seq x y z
N MET A 1 7.25 -8.32 -24.35
CA MET A 1 8.05 -9.46 -23.82
C MET A 1 9.09 -9.03 -22.78
N LYS A 2 9.92 -7.99 -23.01
CA LYS A 2 11.00 -7.56 -22.10
C LYS A 2 10.51 -7.14 -20.71
N MET A 3 9.46 -6.30 -20.65
CA MET A 3 8.82 -5.88 -19.40
C MET A 3 8.33 -7.07 -18.55
N LEU A 4 7.65 -8.04 -19.15
CA LEU A 4 7.14 -9.22 -18.44
C LEU A 4 8.27 -10.11 -17.90
N THR A 5 9.39 -10.24 -18.63
CA THR A 5 10.57 -10.96 -18.16
C THR A 5 11.18 -10.27 -16.93
N PHE A 6 11.25 -8.93 -16.98
CA PHE A 6 11.73 -8.14 -15.85
C PHE A 6 10.77 -8.21 -14.64
N ALA A 7 9.47 -8.08 -14.87
CA ALA A 7 8.46 -8.29 -13.82
C ALA A 7 8.53 -9.69 -13.20
N GLY A 8 8.69 -10.74 -14.02
CA GLY A 8 8.84 -12.11 -13.54
C GLY A 8 10.10 -12.33 -12.68
N ARG A 9 11.20 -11.64 -12.98
CA ARG A 9 12.40 -11.64 -12.12
C ARG A 9 12.08 -11.01 -10.76
N ASN A 10 11.45 -9.84 -10.77
CA ASN A 10 11.08 -9.11 -9.56
C ASN A 10 10.09 -9.90 -8.70
N THR A 11 9.10 -10.56 -9.31
CA THR A 11 8.19 -11.48 -8.61
C THR A 11 8.95 -12.55 -7.84
N LYS A 12 9.92 -13.22 -8.49
CA LYS A 12 10.74 -14.26 -7.84
C LYS A 12 11.57 -13.70 -6.68
N GLU A 13 12.04 -12.47 -6.79
CA GLU A 13 12.82 -11.82 -5.74
C GLU A 13 11.96 -11.49 -4.52
N ILE A 14 10.75 -10.95 -4.73
CA ILE A 14 9.80 -10.71 -3.63
C ILE A 14 9.43 -12.02 -2.94
N LEU A 15 9.10 -13.07 -3.70
CA LEU A 15 8.69 -14.35 -3.13
C LEU A 15 9.82 -15.08 -2.38
N ARG A 16 11.08 -14.70 -2.62
CA ARG A 16 12.25 -15.21 -1.90
C ARG A 16 12.59 -14.41 -0.64
N ASP A 17 11.85 -13.37 -0.35
CA ASP A 17 11.99 -12.58 0.88
C ASP A 17 10.87 -12.92 1.88
N PRO A 18 11.00 -14.06 2.62
CA PRO A 18 9.92 -14.54 3.48
C PRO A 18 9.61 -13.60 4.64
N LEU A 19 10.62 -12.82 5.08
CA LEU A 19 10.44 -11.88 6.18
C LEU A 19 9.53 -10.73 5.77
N ASN A 20 9.80 -10.10 4.64
CA ASN A 20 8.95 -9.03 4.12
C ASN A 20 7.54 -9.54 3.80
N LEU A 21 7.39 -10.73 3.22
CA LEU A 21 6.09 -11.33 2.97
C LEU A 21 5.32 -11.61 4.28
N ALA A 22 6.00 -12.12 5.31
CA ALA A 22 5.39 -12.36 6.61
C ALA A 22 4.87 -11.05 7.24
N PHE A 23 5.61 -9.95 7.11
CA PHE A 23 5.12 -8.65 7.56
C PHE A 23 3.98 -8.11 6.67
N GLY A 24 4.11 -8.16 5.36
CA GLY A 24 3.11 -7.61 4.46
C GLY A 24 1.78 -8.36 4.44
N LEU A 25 1.80 -9.67 4.59
CA LEU A 25 0.58 -10.52 4.59
C LEU A 25 0.16 -10.91 6.01
N GLY A 26 1.10 -11.27 6.88
CA GLY A 26 0.82 -11.81 8.20
C GLY A 26 0.49 -10.74 9.23
N PHE A 27 1.19 -9.60 9.23
CA PHE A 27 0.99 -8.58 10.25
C PHE A 27 -0.43 -7.97 10.25
N PRO A 28 -1.03 -7.60 9.09
CA PRO A 28 -2.42 -7.17 9.05
C PRO A 28 -3.39 -8.21 9.61
N LEU A 29 -3.14 -9.51 9.36
CA LEU A 29 -3.97 -10.59 9.91
C LEU A 29 -3.90 -10.67 11.43
N VAL A 30 -2.68 -10.60 11.98
CA VAL A 30 -2.48 -10.58 13.43
C VAL A 30 -3.22 -9.41 14.06
N LEU A 31 -3.20 -8.24 13.42
CA LEU A 31 -3.91 -7.06 13.89
C LEU A 31 -5.43 -7.23 13.87
N ILE A 32 -6.00 -7.76 12.79
CA ILE A 32 -7.45 -8.02 12.71
C ILE A 32 -7.86 -8.98 13.83
N LEU A 33 -7.14 -10.08 14.00
CA LEU A 33 -7.43 -11.07 15.03
C LEU A 33 -7.30 -10.50 16.44
N LEU A 34 -6.20 -9.78 16.71
CA LEU A 34 -5.93 -9.20 18.03
C LEU A 34 -6.97 -8.14 18.40
N LEU A 35 -7.25 -7.20 17.50
CA LEU A 35 -8.17 -6.11 17.78
C LEU A 35 -9.63 -6.59 17.85
N SER A 36 -10.00 -7.61 17.06
CA SER A 36 -11.30 -8.26 17.19
C SER A 36 -11.44 -9.02 18.51
N ALA A 37 -10.38 -9.68 18.99
CA ALA A 37 -10.37 -10.32 20.31
C ALA A 37 -10.48 -9.28 21.44
N ILE A 38 -9.85 -8.12 21.31
CA ILE A 38 -10.01 -7.00 22.25
C ILE A 38 -11.44 -6.49 22.23
N GLN A 39 -12.02 -6.28 21.02
CA GLN A 39 -13.40 -5.81 20.86
C GLN A 39 -14.41 -6.73 21.55
N ALA A 40 -14.21 -8.04 21.50
CA ALA A 40 -15.08 -9.01 22.17
C ALA A 40 -15.11 -8.87 23.71
N ASN A 41 -14.11 -8.24 24.31
CA ASN A 41 -13.95 -8.07 25.75
C ASN A 41 -14.23 -6.65 26.27
N ILE A 42 -14.54 -5.70 25.39
CA ILE A 42 -14.82 -4.30 25.77
C ILE A 42 -16.26 -3.92 25.42
N PRO A 43 -16.97 -3.13 26.26
CA PRO A 43 -18.36 -2.77 26.02
C PRO A 43 -18.51 -1.62 24.98
N VAL A 44 -17.40 -1.02 24.55
CA VAL A 44 -17.39 0.12 23.60
C VAL A 44 -17.03 -0.38 22.21
N LYS A 45 -17.74 0.10 21.19
CA LYS A 45 -17.54 -0.27 19.78
C LYS A 45 -16.34 0.47 19.17
N LEU A 46 -15.12 0.19 19.63
CA LEU A 46 -13.89 0.82 19.11
C LEU A 46 -13.34 0.10 17.88
N PHE A 47 -13.40 -1.23 17.88
CA PHE A 47 -12.81 -2.08 16.86
C PHE A 47 -13.86 -2.98 16.20
N GLU A 48 -15.06 -2.43 15.92
CA GLU A 48 -16.12 -3.16 15.22
C GLU A 48 -15.60 -3.65 13.88
N ILE A 49 -15.78 -4.94 13.57
CA ILE A 49 -15.14 -5.62 12.44
C ILE A 49 -15.43 -4.92 11.09
N GLN A 50 -16.63 -4.36 10.93
CA GLN A 50 -17.03 -3.65 9.71
C GLN A 50 -16.23 -2.35 9.50
N HIS A 51 -15.83 -1.69 10.59
CA HIS A 51 -15.05 -0.45 10.56
C HIS A 51 -13.53 -0.70 10.58
N LEU A 52 -13.12 -1.76 11.29
CA LEU A 52 -11.74 -2.16 11.46
C LEU A 52 -11.13 -2.74 10.18
N THR A 53 -11.86 -3.65 9.51
CA THR A 53 -11.33 -4.39 8.36
C THR A 53 -10.84 -3.49 7.22
N PRO A 54 -11.61 -2.47 6.75
CA PRO A 54 -11.12 -1.53 5.74
C PRO A 54 -9.82 -0.85 6.15
N GLY A 55 -9.78 -0.34 7.39
CA GLY A 55 -8.61 0.35 7.92
C GLY A 55 -7.37 -0.52 7.93
N ILE A 56 -7.47 -1.75 8.47
CA ILE A 56 -6.33 -2.68 8.53
C ILE A 56 -5.93 -3.17 7.14
N THR A 57 -6.88 -3.38 6.23
CA THR A 57 -6.57 -3.75 4.85
C THR A 57 -5.73 -2.66 4.17
N ILE A 58 -6.15 -1.40 4.26
CA ILE A 58 -5.39 -0.25 3.72
C ILE A 58 -4.04 -0.08 4.42
N PHE A 59 -4.00 -0.24 5.76
CA PHE A 59 -2.75 -0.23 6.51
C PHE A 59 -1.77 -1.28 5.97
N GLY A 60 -2.24 -2.50 5.69
CA GLY A 60 -1.43 -3.56 5.12
C GLY A 60 -0.79 -3.19 3.77
N LEU A 61 -1.46 -2.34 2.97
CA LEU A 61 -0.90 -1.85 1.72
C LEU A 61 0.33 -0.93 1.90
N SER A 62 0.52 -0.34 3.08
CA SER A 62 1.73 0.43 3.36
C SER A 62 3.01 -0.40 3.23
N PHE A 63 2.94 -1.73 3.44
CA PHE A 63 4.05 -2.64 3.19
C PHE A 63 4.40 -2.77 1.69
N MET A 64 3.47 -2.46 0.78
CA MET A 64 3.76 -2.42 -0.66
C MET A 64 4.77 -1.29 -0.98
N THR A 65 4.76 -0.21 -0.17
CA THR A 65 5.81 0.83 -0.22
C THR A 65 7.18 0.24 0.13
N LEU A 66 7.25 -0.56 1.20
CA LEU A 66 8.49 -1.23 1.60
C LEU A 66 8.98 -2.19 0.50
N PHE A 67 8.10 -3.03 -0.06
CA PHE A 67 8.49 -3.99 -1.09
C PHE A 67 9.04 -3.30 -2.34
N SER A 68 8.33 -2.31 -2.88
CA SER A 68 8.79 -1.60 -4.07
C SER A 68 10.07 -0.81 -3.82
N ALA A 69 10.20 -0.16 -2.65
CA ALA A 69 11.39 0.58 -2.29
C ALA A 69 12.62 -0.34 -2.12
N THR A 70 12.43 -1.51 -1.47
CA THR A 70 13.52 -2.47 -1.23
C THR A 70 14.08 -3.02 -2.53
N ILE A 71 13.22 -3.43 -3.47
CA ILE A 71 13.68 -3.99 -4.76
C ILE A 71 14.50 -2.96 -5.52
N ILE A 72 14.00 -1.72 -5.62
CA ILE A 72 14.69 -0.67 -6.36
C ILE A 72 16.00 -0.27 -5.68
N ALA A 73 16.01 -0.14 -4.35
CA ALA A 73 17.22 0.21 -3.61
C ALA A 73 18.30 -0.87 -3.75
N LYS A 74 17.93 -2.15 -3.71
CA LYS A 74 18.83 -3.30 -3.95
C LYS A 74 19.36 -3.29 -5.38
N ASP A 75 18.49 -3.14 -6.38
CA ASP A 75 18.89 -3.11 -7.79
C ASP A 75 19.81 -1.92 -8.08
N ARG A 76 19.57 -0.77 -7.44
CA ARG A 76 20.41 0.42 -7.53
C ARG A 76 21.78 0.27 -6.86
N GLY A 77 21.82 -0.43 -5.72
CA GLY A 77 23.06 -0.73 -5.00
C GLY A 77 23.91 -1.82 -5.67
N SER A 78 23.33 -2.56 -6.59
CA SER A 78 24.01 -3.58 -7.38
C SER A 78 24.35 -3.08 -8.79
N SER A 79 25.25 -3.75 -9.47
CA SER A 79 25.56 -3.45 -10.90
C SER A 79 24.41 -3.80 -11.85
N LEU A 80 23.30 -4.33 -11.34
CA LEU A 80 22.18 -4.78 -12.16
C LEU A 80 21.50 -3.60 -12.88
N LEU A 81 21.25 -2.52 -12.16
CA LEU A 81 20.58 -1.36 -12.76
C LEU A 81 21.42 -0.75 -13.90
N GLN A 82 22.75 -0.69 -13.72
CA GLN A 82 23.68 -0.25 -14.76
C GLN A 82 23.60 -1.14 -16.01
N ARG A 83 23.54 -2.45 -15.83
CA ARG A 83 23.36 -3.40 -16.94
C ARG A 83 21.98 -3.27 -17.60
N LEU A 84 20.93 -3.00 -16.84
CA LEU A 84 19.59 -2.80 -17.38
C LEU A 84 19.52 -1.53 -18.24
N TYR A 85 20.27 -0.48 -17.91
CA TYR A 85 20.34 0.75 -18.74
C TYR A 85 20.98 0.54 -20.11
N THR A 86 21.82 -0.49 -20.27
CA THR A 86 22.36 -0.87 -21.60
C THR A 86 21.38 -1.72 -22.41
N THR A 87 20.25 -2.13 -21.82
CA THR A 87 19.20 -2.88 -22.51
C THR A 87 18.19 -1.91 -23.16
N PRO A 88 17.50 -2.32 -24.21
CA PRO A 88 16.47 -1.48 -24.86
C PRO A 88 15.13 -1.49 -24.08
N LEU A 89 15.19 -1.35 -22.73
CA LEU A 89 14.04 -1.15 -21.86
C LEU A 89 13.70 0.33 -21.82
N THR A 90 12.42 0.64 -21.94
CA THR A 90 11.91 2.01 -21.78
C THR A 90 11.67 2.32 -20.29
N SER A 91 11.56 3.62 -19.95
CA SER A 91 11.22 4.02 -18.56
C SER A 91 9.87 3.43 -18.11
N VAL A 92 8.93 3.25 -19.03
CA VAL A 92 7.64 2.62 -18.76
C VAL A 92 7.82 1.13 -18.45
N ASP A 93 8.68 0.43 -19.19
CA ASP A 93 8.99 -0.99 -18.91
C ASP A 93 9.58 -1.17 -17.51
N PHE A 94 10.43 -0.23 -17.07
CA PHE A 94 10.99 -0.25 -15.71
C PHE A 94 9.91 -0.07 -14.65
N ILE A 95 9.07 0.96 -14.77
CA ILE A 95 8.03 1.23 -13.78
C ILE A 95 7.03 0.08 -13.71
N LEU A 96 6.53 -0.37 -14.85
CA LEU A 96 5.62 -1.50 -14.89
C LEU A 96 6.28 -2.79 -14.41
N GLY A 97 7.57 -2.99 -14.71
CA GLY A 97 8.32 -4.14 -14.23
C GLY A 97 8.49 -4.21 -12.72
N TYR A 98 8.54 -3.06 -12.03
CA TYR A 98 8.52 -3.01 -10.57
C TYR A 98 7.11 -3.03 -9.98
N THR A 99 6.13 -2.44 -10.65
CA THR A 99 4.75 -2.30 -10.14
C THR A 99 3.95 -3.60 -10.26
N LEU A 100 3.98 -4.23 -11.44
CA LEU A 100 3.16 -5.41 -11.75
C LEU A 100 3.34 -6.59 -10.78
N PRO A 101 4.55 -6.89 -10.26
CA PRO A 101 4.71 -7.98 -9.31
C PRO A 101 4.03 -7.76 -7.97
N ILE A 102 3.84 -6.50 -7.55
CA ILE A 102 3.36 -6.13 -6.22
C ILE A 102 1.83 -6.08 -6.18
N ILE A 103 1.17 -5.72 -7.28
CA ILE A 103 -0.31 -5.66 -7.35
C ILE A 103 -0.99 -6.98 -6.97
N PRO A 104 -0.58 -8.16 -7.49
CA PRO A 104 -1.15 -9.44 -7.06
C PRO A 104 -0.96 -9.72 -5.57
N ILE A 105 0.14 -9.27 -4.99
CA ILE A 105 0.41 -9.43 -3.54
C ILE A 105 -0.54 -8.54 -2.73
N ALA A 106 -0.76 -7.30 -3.17
CA ALA A 106 -1.71 -6.39 -2.56
C ALA A 106 -3.15 -6.95 -2.60
N ILE A 107 -3.56 -7.50 -3.74
CA ILE A 107 -4.87 -8.15 -3.89
C ILE A 107 -4.96 -9.38 -2.98
N ALA A 108 -3.94 -10.23 -2.97
CA ALA A 108 -3.92 -11.42 -2.11
C ALA A 108 -4.02 -11.04 -0.62
N GLN A 109 -3.28 -10.02 -0.18
CA GLN A 109 -3.33 -9.50 1.18
C GLN A 109 -4.74 -9.01 1.53
N SER A 110 -5.39 -8.25 0.65
CA SER A 110 -6.75 -7.77 0.84
C SER A 110 -7.75 -8.93 0.92
N VAL A 111 -7.69 -9.87 -0.02
CA VAL A 111 -8.56 -11.07 -0.04
C VAL A 111 -8.44 -11.85 1.26
N ILE A 112 -7.21 -12.08 1.74
CA ILE A 112 -6.97 -12.79 3.00
C ILE A 112 -7.56 -12.02 4.19
N CYS A 113 -7.39 -10.69 4.25
CA CYS A 113 -7.98 -9.84 5.30
C CYS A 113 -9.51 -9.96 5.30
N TYR A 114 -10.17 -9.89 4.14
CA TYR A 114 -11.62 -10.03 4.05
C TYR A 114 -12.11 -11.45 4.37
N ILE A 115 -11.38 -12.50 3.99
CA ILE A 115 -11.70 -13.88 4.39
C ILE A 115 -11.69 -14.01 5.92
N VAL A 116 -10.67 -13.49 6.59
CA VAL A 116 -10.59 -13.49 8.05
C VAL A 116 -11.73 -12.66 8.67
N ALA A 117 -12.04 -11.50 8.09
CA ALA A 117 -13.14 -10.67 8.55
C ALA A 117 -14.51 -11.38 8.43
N ILE A 118 -14.74 -12.15 7.36
CA ILE A 118 -15.94 -12.99 7.18
C ILE A 118 -16.02 -14.04 8.29
N ILE A 119 -14.92 -14.72 8.61
CA ILE A 119 -14.87 -15.70 9.70
C ILE A 119 -15.16 -15.05 11.05
N LEU A 120 -14.79 -13.78 11.24
CA LEU A 120 -15.02 -12.99 12.44
C LEU A 120 -16.42 -12.33 12.50
N GLY A 121 -17.23 -12.50 11.46
CA GLY A 121 -18.65 -12.10 11.46
C GLY A 121 -18.98 -10.84 10.67
N ILE A 122 -18.16 -10.43 9.71
CA ILE A 122 -18.56 -9.40 8.74
C ILE A 122 -19.62 -9.98 7.78
N ASP A 123 -20.63 -9.20 7.45
CA ASP A 123 -21.69 -9.63 6.54
C ASP A 123 -21.15 -9.87 5.12
N ILE A 124 -21.50 -11.03 4.54
CA ILE A 124 -21.09 -11.35 3.17
C ILE A 124 -21.99 -10.58 2.19
N THR A 125 -21.45 -9.53 1.63
CA THR A 125 -22.11 -8.67 0.65
C THR A 125 -21.30 -8.55 -0.63
N VAL A 126 -21.95 -8.16 -1.72
CA VAL A 126 -21.26 -7.84 -3.00
C VAL A 126 -20.26 -6.71 -2.82
N ASN A 127 -20.45 -5.86 -1.82
CA ASN A 127 -19.55 -4.73 -1.53
C ASN A 127 -18.12 -5.19 -1.20
N ILE A 128 -17.94 -6.39 -0.65
CA ILE A 128 -16.61 -6.97 -0.42
C ILE A 128 -15.84 -7.13 -1.75
N ILE A 129 -16.52 -7.51 -2.82
CA ILE A 129 -15.90 -7.63 -4.15
C ILE A 129 -15.45 -6.25 -4.65
N TYR A 130 -16.30 -5.23 -4.48
CA TYR A 130 -15.94 -3.85 -4.85
C TYR A 130 -14.80 -3.32 -3.99
N ALA A 131 -14.76 -3.65 -2.70
CA ALA A 131 -13.68 -3.32 -1.79
C ALA A 131 -12.35 -3.94 -2.27
N VAL A 132 -12.33 -5.23 -2.62
CA VAL A 132 -11.12 -5.88 -3.17
C VAL A 132 -10.68 -5.26 -4.51
N ILE A 133 -11.61 -4.82 -5.36
CA ILE A 133 -11.27 -4.14 -6.62
C ILE A 133 -10.67 -2.75 -6.35
N SER A 134 -11.19 -2.02 -5.37
CA SER A 134 -10.71 -0.69 -5.01
C SER A 134 -9.28 -0.68 -4.43
N ILE A 135 -8.78 -1.83 -4.01
CA ILE A 135 -7.38 -2.00 -3.60
C ILE A 135 -6.39 -1.69 -4.73
N ILE A 136 -6.79 -1.86 -5.99
CA ILE A 136 -5.89 -1.62 -7.14
C ILE A 136 -5.41 -0.16 -7.18
N PRO A 137 -6.26 0.87 -7.23
CA PRO A 137 -5.81 2.26 -7.21
C PRO A 137 -5.04 2.62 -5.93
N VAL A 138 -5.43 2.09 -4.78
CA VAL A 138 -4.73 2.33 -3.51
C VAL A 138 -3.35 1.65 -3.51
N SER A 139 -3.24 0.42 -4.02
CA SER A 139 -1.94 -0.25 -4.14
C SER A 139 -0.98 0.51 -5.06
N ILE A 140 -1.48 1.08 -6.17
CA ILE A 140 -0.67 1.92 -7.06
C ILE A 140 -0.12 3.15 -6.32
N LEU A 141 -0.92 3.79 -5.45
CA LEU A 141 -0.47 4.89 -4.62
C LEU A 141 0.73 4.49 -3.73
N TYR A 142 0.59 3.39 -2.98
CA TYR A 142 1.64 2.93 -2.07
C TYR A 142 2.88 2.42 -2.82
N ILE A 143 2.70 1.76 -3.96
CA ILE A 143 3.80 1.34 -4.83
C ILE A 143 4.53 2.57 -5.38
N ALA A 144 3.80 3.59 -5.84
CA ALA A 144 4.39 4.83 -6.35
C ALA A 144 5.25 5.54 -5.28
N LEU A 145 4.76 5.57 -4.04
CA LEU A 145 5.50 6.09 -2.90
C LEU A 145 6.79 5.28 -2.67
N GLY A 146 6.71 3.96 -2.77
CA GLY A 146 7.88 3.09 -2.67
C GLY A 146 8.87 3.24 -3.82
N LEU A 147 8.39 3.40 -5.07
CA LEU A 147 9.23 3.70 -6.22
C LEU A 147 10.01 5.01 -6.01
N LEU A 148 9.33 6.03 -5.48
CA LEU A 148 9.95 7.31 -5.15
C LEU A 148 11.03 7.15 -4.07
N CYS A 149 10.69 6.50 -2.97
CA CYS A 149 11.62 6.25 -1.86
C CYS A 149 12.83 5.40 -2.29
N GLY A 150 12.60 4.29 -2.98
CA GLY A 150 13.65 3.41 -3.49
C GLY A 150 14.58 4.08 -4.51
N SER A 151 14.08 5.11 -5.21
CA SER A 151 14.91 5.93 -6.10
C SER A 151 15.88 6.83 -5.35
N VAL A 152 15.62 7.20 -4.11
CA VAL A 152 16.42 8.15 -3.33
C VAL A 152 17.20 7.46 -2.21
N LEU A 153 16.55 6.57 -1.47
CA LEU A 153 17.07 5.93 -0.27
C LEU A 153 17.97 4.74 -0.62
N ASN A 154 18.95 4.45 0.24
CA ASN A 154 19.70 3.20 0.15
C ASN A 154 18.97 2.06 0.86
N ASP A 155 19.40 0.81 0.65
CA ASP A 155 18.74 -0.40 1.17
C ASP A 155 18.58 -0.35 2.71
N LYS A 156 19.58 0.15 3.45
CA LYS A 156 19.50 0.27 4.91
C LYS A 156 18.48 1.32 5.36
N GLN A 157 18.37 2.44 4.64
CA GLN A 157 17.42 3.51 4.94
C GLN A 157 15.97 3.12 4.63
N VAL A 158 15.76 2.28 3.61
CA VAL A 158 14.42 1.81 3.21
C VAL A 158 13.73 1.11 4.36
N GLY A 159 14.38 0.22 5.07
CA GLY A 159 13.80 -0.48 6.23
C GLY A 159 13.30 0.47 7.30
N GLY A 160 14.10 1.47 7.68
CA GLY A 160 13.72 2.47 8.69
C GLY A 160 12.65 3.45 8.21
N ILE A 161 12.80 3.99 7.00
CA ILE A 161 11.91 5.04 6.49
C ILE A 161 10.60 4.44 5.95
N CYS A 162 10.68 3.45 5.06
CA CYS A 162 9.47 2.88 4.46
C CYS A 162 8.81 1.84 5.37
N GLY A 163 9.60 0.97 6.02
CA GLY A 163 9.09 -0.10 6.86
C GLY A 163 8.60 0.36 8.24
N ALA A 164 9.21 1.38 8.83
CA ALA A 164 8.81 1.88 10.14
C ALA A 164 8.12 3.24 10.07
N LEU A 165 8.80 4.29 9.59
CA LEU A 165 8.29 5.65 9.67
C LEU A 165 7.03 5.85 8.81
N LEU A 166 7.09 5.57 7.51
CA LEU A 166 5.95 5.78 6.60
C LEU A 166 4.77 4.86 6.92
N THR A 167 5.03 3.61 7.30
CA THR A 167 3.98 2.66 7.70
C THR A 167 3.23 3.18 8.92
N ASN A 168 3.94 3.63 9.98
CA ASN A 168 3.28 4.18 11.17
C ASN A 168 2.58 5.52 10.89
N LEU A 169 3.23 6.42 10.15
CA LEU A 169 2.60 7.71 9.79
C LEU A 169 1.33 7.50 8.97
N SER A 170 1.34 6.59 7.98
CA SER A 170 0.15 6.30 7.20
C SER A 170 -0.98 5.76 8.06
N ALA A 171 -0.68 4.91 9.04
CA ALA A 171 -1.67 4.35 9.96
C ALA A 171 -2.28 5.42 10.89
N TRP A 172 -1.47 6.32 11.44
CA TRP A 172 -1.96 7.37 12.32
C TRP A 172 -2.77 8.44 11.57
N LEU A 173 -2.31 8.80 10.38
CA LEU A 173 -2.94 9.83 9.56
C LEU A 173 -4.11 9.31 8.70
N SER A 174 -4.39 8.02 8.73
CA SER A 174 -5.53 7.42 8.00
C SER A 174 -6.76 7.13 8.86
N GLY A 175 -6.65 7.28 10.18
CA GLY A 175 -7.76 6.97 11.08
C GLY A 175 -8.02 5.46 11.24
N VAL A 176 -6.98 4.62 11.10
CA VAL A 176 -7.08 3.16 11.32
C VAL A 176 -7.25 2.83 12.80
N TRP A 177 -6.46 3.50 13.67
CA TRP A 177 -6.43 3.20 15.11
C TRP A 177 -7.49 3.93 15.91
N PHE A 178 -7.90 5.09 15.46
CA PHE A 178 -8.89 5.94 16.12
C PHE A 178 -9.58 6.82 15.08
N ASP A 179 -10.79 7.23 15.38
CA ASP A 179 -11.50 8.16 14.52
C ASP A 179 -10.80 9.53 14.54
N LEU A 180 -10.52 10.07 13.35
CA LEU A 180 -9.88 11.38 13.20
C LEU A 180 -10.73 12.52 13.79
N ASP A 181 -12.04 12.30 13.93
CA ASP A 181 -12.95 13.24 14.57
C ASP A 181 -12.73 13.36 16.09
N LEU A 182 -12.26 12.30 16.74
CA LEU A 182 -11.93 12.34 18.18
C LEU A 182 -10.77 13.27 18.48
N VAL A 183 -9.79 13.37 17.59
CA VAL A 183 -8.66 14.29 17.74
C VAL A 183 -9.03 15.68 17.24
N GLY A 184 -9.74 15.78 16.13
CA GLY A 184 -10.25 17.03 15.57
C GLY A 184 -9.14 18.03 15.16
N GLY A 185 -9.54 19.31 15.07
CA GLY A 185 -8.65 20.44 14.91
C GLY A 185 -7.67 20.38 13.73
N ALA A 186 -6.43 20.80 13.98
CA ALA A 186 -5.38 20.84 12.97
C ALA A 186 -4.94 19.44 12.49
N PHE A 187 -4.98 18.44 13.39
CA PHE A 187 -4.60 17.07 13.06
C PHE A 187 -5.52 16.47 12.01
N LYS A 188 -6.85 16.59 12.19
CA LYS A 188 -7.83 16.12 11.21
C LYS A 188 -7.61 16.80 9.85
N LYS A 189 -7.45 18.14 9.83
CA LYS A 189 -7.20 18.88 8.58
C LYS A 189 -5.94 18.40 7.88
N PHE A 190 -4.85 18.15 8.61
CA PHE A 190 -3.60 17.65 8.06
C PHE A 190 -3.75 16.22 7.53
N SER A 191 -4.46 15.34 8.23
CA SER A 191 -4.74 13.97 7.81
C SER A 191 -5.52 13.95 6.48
N TYR A 192 -6.52 14.79 6.33
CA TYR A 192 -7.31 14.91 5.10
C TYR A 192 -6.59 15.68 3.96
N LEU A 193 -5.46 16.31 4.22
CA LEU A 193 -4.60 16.82 3.15
C LEU A 193 -3.83 15.67 2.48
N LEU A 194 -3.65 14.54 3.15
CA LEU A 194 -2.90 13.38 2.67
C LEU A 194 -3.83 12.28 2.13
N PRO A 195 -3.35 11.40 1.25
CA PRO A 195 -4.22 10.41 0.61
C PRO A 195 -4.61 9.24 1.52
N PHE A 196 -3.97 9.10 2.70
CA PHE A 196 -4.12 7.93 3.56
C PHE A 196 -5.51 7.85 4.19
N ALA A 197 -6.04 8.96 4.74
CA ALA A 197 -7.40 9.04 5.26
C ALA A 197 -8.43 8.77 4.16
N HIS A 198 -8.23 9.37 2.99
CA HIS A 198 -9.12 9.15 1.84
C HIS A 198 -9.15 7.70 1.38
N ALA A 199 -8.03 6.98 1.42
CA ALA A 199 -7.99 5.56 1.08
C ALA A 199 -8.84 4.70 2.04
N VAL A 200 -8.77 4.98 3.36
CA VAL A 200 -9.55 4.27 4.38
C VAL A 200 -11.04 4.62 4.28
N ASP A 201 -11.37 5.91 4.14
CA ASP A 201 -12.76 6.36 4.04
C ASP A 201 -13.43 5.86 2.76
N MET A 202 -12.70 5.80 1.64
CA MET A 202 -13.17 5.18 0.40
C MET A 202 -13.56 3.72 0.63
N GLU A 203 -12.70 2.96 1.28
CA GLU A 203 -12.93 1.54 1.54
C GLU A 203 -14.11 1.33 2.51
N ARG A 204 -14.24 2.18 3.54
CA ARG A 204 -15.38 2.18 4.45
C ARG A 204 -16.69 2.53 3.74
N ALA A 205 -16.68 3.53 2.86
CA ALA A 205 -17.83 3.91 2.05
C ALA A 205 -18.29 2.78 1.12
N ILE A 206 -17.35 2.05 0.51
CA ILE A 206 -17.65 0.89 -0.33
C ILE A 206 -18.35 -0.20 0.49
N LEU A 207 -17.81 -0.59 1.64
CA LEU A 207 -18.43 -1.62 2.48
C LEU A 207 -19.81 -1.22 3.00
N ALA A 208 -20.00 0.06 3.34
CA ALA A 208 -21.28 0.61 3.74
C ALA A 208 -22.29 0.74 2.58
N GLY A 209 -21.87 0.56 1.32
CA GLY A 209 -22.72 0.71 0.14
C GLY A 209 -22.99 2.17 -0.25
N ASN A 210 -22.23 3.12 0.29
CA ASN A 210 -22.35 4.55 0.02
C ASN A 210 -21.51 4.95 -1.21
N PHE A 211 -21.93 4.52 -2.38
CA PHE A 211 -21.16 4.69 -3.63
C PHE A 211 -20.92 6.15 -4.03
N VAL A 212 -21.76 7.09 -3.59
CA VAL A 212 -21.60 8.53 -3.86
C VAL A 212 -20.35 9.09 -3.16
N ASP A 213 -20.06 8.62 -1.96
CA ASP A 213 -18.95 9.10 -1.14
C ASP A 213 -17.60 8.53 -1.59
N ILE A 214 -17.59 7.52 -2.48
CA ILE A 214 -16.36 6.93 -3.01
C ILE A 214 -15.59 7.91 -3.89
N PHE A 215 -16.29 8.64 -4.77
CA PHE A 215 -15.65 9.43 -5.82
C PHE A 215 -14.75 10.56 -5.32
N PRO A 216 -15.13 11.36 -4.31
CA PRO A 216 -14.24 12.38 -3.77
C PRO A 216 -12.92 11.79 -3.27
N HIS A 217 -12.99 10.67 -2.53
CA HIS A 217 -11.82 9.99 -1.98
C HIS A 217 -10.97 9.32 -3.07
N LEU A 218 -11.60 8.70 -4.06
CA LEU A 218 -10.92 8.08 -5.20
C LEU A 218 -10.08 9.09 -5.99
N TRP A 219 -10.62 10.29 -6.23
CA TRP A 219 -9.88 11.34 -6.94
C TRP A 219 -8.64 11.81 -6.18
N TRP A 220 -8.71 11.89 -4.85
CA TRP A 220 -7.55 12.18 -4.01
C TRP A 220 -6.49 11.09 -4.13
N VAL A 221 -6.87 9.83 -4.00
CA VAL A 221 -5.96 8.68 -4.11
C VAL A 221 -5.29 8.64 -5.49
N LEU A 222 -6.07 8.76 -6.57
CA LEU A 222 -5.55 8.77 -7.94
C LEU A 222 -4.66 9.98 -8.22
N GLY A 223 -5.05 11.16 -7.77
CA GLY A 223 -4.26 12.37 -7.92
C GLY A 223 -2.86 12.24 -7.31
N TYR A 224 -2.80 11.78 -6.06
CA TYR A 224 -1.51 11.51 -5.40
C TYR A 224 -0.72 10.40 -6.08
N ALA A 225 -1.37 9.31 -6.50
CA ALA A 225 -0.71 8.22 -7.22
C ALA A 225 -0.03 8.70 -8.50
N VAL A 226 -0.74 9.51 -9.30
CA VAL A 226 -0.20 10.09 -10.54
C VAL A 226 0.97 11.01 -10.26
N VAL A 227 0.85 11.92 -9.27
CA VAL A 227 1.94 12.84 -8.91
C VAL A 227 3.17 12.08 -8.43
N LEU A 228 3.00 11.09 -7.55
CA LEU A 228 4.10 10.28 -7.03
C LEU A 228 4.77 9.45 -8.12
N LEU A 229 3.99 8.83 -9.02
CA LEU A 229 4.55 8.13 -10.17
C LEU A 229 5.35 9.06 -11.06
N PHE A 230 4.81 10.23 -11.37
CA PHE A 230 5.51 11.22 -12.19
C PHE A 230 6.83 11.65 -11.54
N LEU A 231 6.85 11.93 -10.25
CA LEU A 231 8.06 12.26 -9.50
C LEU A 231 9.06 11.09 -9.48
N ALA A 232 8.59 9.85 -9.28
CA ALA A 232 9.43 8.67 -9.32
C ALA A 232 10.10 8.49 -10.71
N VAL A 233 9.34 8.69 -11.80
CA VAL A 233 9.87 8.66 -13.17
C VAL A 233 10.93 9.73 -13.37
N LEU A 234 10.64 10.97 -12.97
CA LEU A 234 11.60 12.08 -13.13
C LEU A 234 12.90 11.82 -12.38
N LEU A 235 12.83 11.33 -11.13
CA LEU A 235 14.03 11.02 -10.35
C LEU A 235 14.80 9.86 -10.97
N PHE A 236 14.10 8.83 -11.43
CA PHE A 236 14.73 7.71 -12.10
C PHE A 236 15.46 8.15 -13.37
N LEU A 237 14.83 8.95 -14.24
CA LEU A 237 15.44 9.50 -15.46
C LEU A 237 16.63 10.41 -15.17
N ARG A 238 16.56 11.20 -14.10
CA ARG A 238 17.71 12.05 -13.67
C ARG A 238 18.91 11.21 -13.24
N GLN A 239 18.67 10.09 -12.57
CA GLN A 239 19.74 9.19 -12.15
C GLN A 239 20.37 8.45 -13.33
N MET A 240 19.58 8.05 -14.32
CA MET A 240 20.09 7.48 -15.58
C MET A 240 21.05 8.42 -16.33
N LYS A 241 20.80 9.74 -16.29
CA LYS A 241 21.64 10.73 -16.97
C LYS A 241 22.94 11.07 -16.22
N LYS A 242 23.06 10.70 -14.94
CA LYS A 242 24.25 10.98 -14.11
C LYS A 242 25.28 9.85 -14.10
N GLN A 243 24.94 8.71 -14.69
CA GLN A 243 25.81 7.57 -14.89
C GLN A 243 26.21 7.43 -16.34
#